data_25f5a150ab6eaf72adf0e45ee0b9f6a9
#
_entry.id   25f5a150ab6eaf72adf0e45ee0b9f6a9
#
_cell.length_a   1.000
_cell.length_b   1.000
_cell.length_c   1.000
_cell.angle_alpha   90.00
_cell.angle_beta   90.00
_cell.angle_gamma   90.00
#
_symmetry.space_group_name_H-M   'P 1'
#
loop_
_entity.id
_entity.type
_entity.pdbx_description
1 polymer ?
#
loop_
_entity_poly.entity_id
_entity_poly.type
_entity_poly.pdbx_seq_one_letter_code
_entity_poly.pdbx_strand_id
1 'polypeptide(L)'
;MKKIIAIDIGNSETNVGVGNSTKWESYRYTTRKTITSDELLMMFKTTIDLSKLNDKAVDGVIVCSVVPQITDSVVSAISEFTTKDVLVVGPGIKTGLKVNIDNPKELGPDRIANSVGGFKKTNKEVVIVDLCTATTFDVVNSNKEYLGGSIAPGIKISLDALISKTSSLKSVELKEPDKVIGKNTYEAIQSGLVLGHASMIDSMLEKIVLESNLSPGVVITGGLGTLIQPVLNINSSYEKNLTLDGLEEIYNLNN
;
A
#
# COMPACT_ATOMS: atom_id res chain seq x y z
N MET A 1 -1.61 -18.61 -15.72
CA MET A 1 -1.03 -17.36 -15.19
C MET A 1 0.17 -17.71 -14.34
N LYS A 2 1.23 -16.90 -14.43
CA LYS A 2 2.42 -17.04 -13.59
C LYS A 2 2.05 -16.91 -12.12
N LYS A 3 2.69 -17.67 -11.26
CA LYS A 3 2.62 -17.51 -9.81
C LYS A 3 3.92 -16.89 -9.34
N ILE A 4 3.84 -15.77 -8.66
CA ILE A 4 5.02 -15.04 -8.19
C ILE A 4 5.00 -14.85 -6.68
N ILE A 5 6.15 -14.53 -6.12
CA ILE A 5 6.28 -13.95 -4.79
C ILE A 5 6.41 -12.44 -4.98
N ALA A 6 5.46 -11.70 -4.45
CA ALA A 6 5.49 -10.23 -4.43
C ALA A 6 5.69 -9.75 -2.99
N ILE A 7 6.71 -8.94 -2.76
CA ILE A 7 7.10 -8.46 -1.43
C ILE A 7 7.01 -6.95 -1.42
N ASP A 8 6.21 -6.41 -0.52
CA ASP A 8 6.09 -4.98 -0.26
C ASP A 8 6.63 -4.66 1.14
N ILE A 9 7.73 -3.91 1.20
CA ILE A 9 8.43 -3.56 2.43
C ILE A 9 8.12 -2.11 2.78
N GLY A 10 7.06 -1.93 3.58
CA GLY A 10 6.68 -0.64 4.16
C GLY A 10 7.44 -0.34 5.47
N ASN A 11 7.33 0.91 5.94
CA ASN A 11 8.00 1.33 7.18
C ASN A 11 7.48 0.62 8.46
N SER A 12 6.22 0.20 8.48
CA SER A 12 5.57 -0.45 9.63
C SER A 12 5.33 -1.93 9.40
N GLU A 13 4.95 -2.31 8.19
CA GLU A 13 4.58 -3.67 7.84
C GLU A 13 5.27 -4.10 6.54
N THR A 14 5.68 -5.36 6.50
CA THR A 14 6.13 -6.05 5.29
C THR A 14 5.02 -7.01 4.87
N ASN A 15 4.51 -6.87 3.64
CA ASN A 15 3.49 -7.74 3.07
C ASN A 15 4.13 -8.69 2.05
N VAL A 16 3.94 -9.99 2.25
CA VAL A 16 4.43 -11.04 1.35
C VAL A 16 3.24 -11.72 0.72
N GLY A 17 3.04 -11.54 -0.57
CA GLY A 17 2.01 -12.19 -1.36
C GLY A 17 2.59 -13.34 -2.19
N VAL A 18 1.90 -14.47 -2.19
CA VAL A 18 2.25 -15.63 -3.01
C VAL A 18 1.06 -15.98 -3.88
N GLY A 19 1.22 -15.94 -5.20
CA GLY A 19 0.11 -16.16 -6.12
C GLY A 19 0.14 -15.26 -7.34
N ASN A 20 -1.01 -14.70 -7.67
CA ASN A 20 -1.23 -13.73 -8.75
C ASN A 20 -2.51 -12.93 -8.50
N SER A 21 -2.85 -11.98 -9.39
CA SER A 21 -4.01 -11.09 -9.25
C SER A 21 -5.37 -11.80 -9.21
N THR A 22 -5.45 -13.09 -9.60
CA THR A 22 -6.68 -13.86 -9.44
C THR A 22 -6.84 -14.43 -8.03
N LYS A 23 -5.73 -14.74 -7.37
CA LYS A 23 -5.72 -15.23 -5.99
C LYS A 23 -4.35 -15.01 -5.35
N TRP A 24 -4.32 -14.13 -4.36
CA TRP A 24 -3.20 -13.93 -3.47
C TRP A 24 -3.41 -14.65 -2.14
N GLU A 25 -2.41 -15.40 -1.69
CA GLU A 25 -2.22 -15.74 -0.30
C GLU A 25 -1.22 -14.76 0.28
N SER A 26 -1.67 -13.86 1.15
CA SER A 26 -0.84 -12.76 1.65
C SER A 26 -0.64 -12.84 3.16
N TYR A 27 0.59 -12.59 3.59
CA TYR A 27 1.03 -12.65 4.97
C TYR A 27 1.69 -11.32 5.33
N ARG A 28 1.34 -10.78 6.50
CA ARG A 28 1.86 -9.51 6.98
C ARG A 28 2.77 -9.72 8.17
N TYR A 29 3.89 -9.04 8.15
CA TYR A 29 4.90 -9.05 9.19
C TYR A 29 5.19 -7.62 9.62
N THR A 30 5.50 -7.43 10.90
CA THR A 30 6.03 -6.14 11.36
C THR A 30 7.40 -5.90 10.76
N THR A 31 7.61 -4.75 10.13
CA THR A 31 8.91 -4.38 9.60
C THR A 31 9.86 -4.03 10.74
N ARG A 32 10.94 -4.78 10.85
CA ARG A 32 12.03 -4.55 11.83
C ARG A 32 13.30 -4.19 11.08
N LYS A 33 13.82 -2.98 11.30
CA LYS A 33 15.04 -2.48 10.61
C LYS A 33 16.31 -3.24 11.01
N THR A 34 16.26 -4.01 12.08
CA THR A 34 17.38 -4.79 12.63
C THR A 34 17.21 -6.30 12.42
N ILE A 35 16.27 -6.72 11.55
CA ILE A 35 16.05 -8.12 11.23
C ILE A 35 17.26 -8.71 10.50
N THR A 36 17.67 -9.93 10.88
CA THR A 36 18.77 -10.63 10.25
C THR A 36 18.33 -11.36 8.98
N SER A 37 19.29 -11.69 8.09
CA SER A 37 18.99 -12.49 6.89
C SER A 37 18.43 -13.87 7.25
N ASP A 38 18.89 -14.51 8.32
CA ASP A 38 18.41 -15.82 8.77
C ASP A 38 16.95 -15.75 9.25
N GLU A 39 16.58 -14.69 10.01
CA GLU A 39 15.18 -14.46 10.42
C GLU A 39 14.28 -14.25 9.19
N LEU A 40 14.75 -13.49 8.19
CA LEU A 40 14.05 -13.28 6.92
C LEU A 40 13.89 -14.58 6.15
N LEU A 41 14.93 -15.39 6.06
CA LEU A 41 14.88 -16.69 5.40
C LEU A 41 13.85 -17.62 6.05
N MET A 42 13.83 -17.68 7.39
CA MET A 42 12.82 -18.45 8.14
C MET A 42 11.40 -17.93 7.88
N MET A 43 11.24 -16.60 7.85
CA MET A 43 9.97 -15.96 7.53
C MET A 43 9.48 -16.35 6.13
N PHE A 44 10.35 -16.27 5.11
CA PHE A 44 9.98 -16.63 3.75
C PHE A 44 9.67 -18.12 3.60
N LYS A 45 10.49 -19.01 4.17
CA LYS A 45 10.22 -20.46 4.18
C LYS A 45 8.85 -20.76 4.79
N THR A 46 8.57 -20.20 5.97
CA THR A 46 7.27 -20.39 6.62
C THR A 46 6.11 -19.87 5.76
N THR A 47 6.28 -18.70 5.13
CA THR A 47 5.25 -18.11 4.25
C THR A 47 4.91 -19.04 3.10
N ILE A 48 5.94 -19.60 2.46
CA ILE A 48 5.78 -20.46 1.28
C ILE A 48 5.20 -21.83 1.67
N ASP A 49 5.64 -22.39 2.78
CA ASP A 49 5.09 -23.63 3.33
C ASP A 49 3.59 -23.49 3.66
N LEU A 50 3.21 -22.36 4.28
CA LEU A 50 1.80 -22.05 4.58
C LEU A 50 0.97 -21.87 3.32
N SER A 51 1.54 -21.29 2.24
CA SER A 51 0.86 -21.12 0.96
C SER A 51 0.69 -22.42 0.19
N LYS A 52 1.24 -23.55 0.70
CA LYS A 52 1.25 -24.86 0.04
C LYS A 52 1.82 -24.85 -1.39
N LEU A 53 2.62 -23.83 -1.71
CA LEU A 53 3.35 -23.75 -2.94
C LEU A 53 4.72 -24.41 -2.76
N ASN A 54 5.10 -25.17 -3.78
CA ASN A 54 6.46 -25.66 -3.90
C ASN A 54 7.33 -24.53 -4.50
N ASP A 55 8.56 -24.39 -4.05
CA ASP A 55 9.56 -23.46 -4.61
C ASP A 55 9.68 -23.54 -6.13
N LYS A 56 9.57 -24.75 -6.69
CA LYS A 56 9.56 -25.02 -8.14
C LYS A 56 8.33 -24.50 -8.87
N ALA A 57 7.25 -24.18 -8.13
CA ALA A 57 6.00 -23.66 -8.69
C ALA A 57 5.96 -22.13 -8.75
N VAL A 58 7.01 -21.46 -8.27
CA VAL A 58 7.14 -19.99 -8.33
C VAL A 58 7.86 -19.61 -9.62
N ASP A 59 7.22 -18.77 -10.41
CA ASP A 59 7.75 -18.29 -11.69
C ASP A 59 8.74 -17.12 -11.53
N GLY A 60 8.68 -16.39 -10.41
CA GLY A 60 9.60 -15.31 -10.13
C GLY A 60 9.30 -14.57 -8.83
N VAL A 61 10.15 -13.59 -8.53
CA VAL A 61 10.07 -12.77 -7.33
C VAL A 61 10.16 -11.30 -7.71
N ILE A 62 9.34 -10.47 -7.07
CA ILE A 62 9.42 -9.01 -7.19
C ILE A 62 9.33 -8.38 -5.80
N VAL A 63 10.17 -7.38 -5.57
CA VAL A 63 10.26 -6.64 -4.31
C VAL A 63 10.07 -5.15 -4.57
N CYS A 64 9.21 -4.49 -3.81
CA CYS A 64 9.28 -3.06 -3.62
C CYS A 64 9.62 -2.74 -2.16
N SER A 65 10.37 -1.68 -1.92
CA SER A 65 10.82 -1.33 -0.58
C SER A 65 11.00 0.17 -0.41
N VAL A 66 10.43 0.69 0.68
CA VAL A 66 10.71 2.04 1.19
C VAL A 66 11.61 2.02 2.42
N VAL A 67 12.27 0.89 2.69
CA VAL A 67 13.18 0.68 3.82
C VAL A 67 14.55 0.18 3.33
N PRO A 68 15.41 1.07 2.82
CA PRO A 68 16.69 0.67 2.22
C PRO A 68 17.58 -0.19 3.13
N GLN A 69 17.47 0.01 4.45
CA GLN A 69 18.31 -0.67 5.45
C GLN A 69 18.16 -2.19 5.45
N ILE A 70 17.02 -2.72 5.01
CA ILE A 70 16.77 -4.17 5.00
C ILE A 70 16.54 -4.73 3.59
N THR A 71 16.50 -3.89 2.57
CA THR A 71 16.22 -4.32 1.20
C THR A 71 17.21 -5.37 0.71
N ASP A 72 18.52 -5.11 0.87
CA ASP A 72 19.57 -6.04 0.46
C ASP A 72 19.50 -7.36 1.23
N SER A 73 19.20 -7.31 2.53
CA SER A 73 19.02 -8.51 3.36
C SER A 73 17.82 -9.34 2.91
N VAL A 74 16.71 -8.69 2.52
CA VAL A 74 15.53 -9.36 1.97
C VAL A 74 15.85 -10.02 0.64
N VAL A 75 16.53 -9.30 -0.27
CA VAL A 75 16.96 -9.85 -1.57
C VAL A 75 17.88 -11.04 -1.38
N SER A 76 18.86 -10.95 -0.48
CA SER A 76 19.77 -12.05 -0.16
C SER A 76 19.02 -13.27 0.37
N ALA A 77 18.17 -13.09 1.39
CA ALA A 77 17.42 -14.19 2.00
C ALA A 77 16.48 -14.89 1.00
N ILE A 78 15.81 -14.14 0.14
CA ILE A 78 14.91 -14.74 -0.86
C ILE A 78 15.69 -15.44 -1.97
N SER A 79 16.88 -14.95 -2.34
CA SER A 79 17.75 -15.58 -3.34
C SER A 79 18.33 -16.92 -2.86
N GLU A 80 18.47 -17.12 -1.55
CA GLU A 80 18.82 -18.43 -0.99
C GLU A 80 17.67 -19.44 -1.08
N PHE A 81 16.42 -18.93 -1.11
CA PHE A 81 15.23 -19.75 -1.17
C PHE A 81 14.90 -20.14 -2.62
N THR A 82 15.11 -19.29 -3.60
CA THR A 82 14.73 -19.51 -5.00
C THR A 82 15.90 -19.36 -5.94
N THR A 83 15.88 -20.13 -7.03
CA THR A 83 16.82 -19.98 -8.15
C THR A 83 16.40 -18.90 -9.16
N LYS A 84 15.29 -18.21 -8.90
CA LYS A 84 14.78 -17.15 -9.78
C LYS A 84 15.41 -15.81 -9.46
N ASP A 85 15.62 -15.02 -10.50
CA ASP A 85 16.08 -13.64 -10.32
C ASP A 85 15.05 -12.82 -9.53
N VAL A 86 15.55 -12.01 -8.61
CA VAL A 86 14.73 -11.11 -7.79
C VAL A 86 14.67 -9.75 -8.46
N LEU A 87 13.50 -9.38 -8.96
CA LEU A 87 13.27 -8.06 -9.52
C LEU A 87 13.00 -7.05 -8.40
N VAL A 88 13.79 -6.00 -8.28
CA VAL A 88 13.58 -4.92 -7.30
C VAL A 88 13.05 -3.69 -8.02
N VAL A 89 11.87 -3.21 -7.60
CA VAL A 89 11.26 -2.00 -8.18
C VAL A 89 12.12 -0.78 -7.88
N GLY A 90 12.60 -0.13 -8.93
CA GLY A 90 13.51 1.00 -8.82
C GLY A 90 13.93 1.53 -10.18
N PRO A 91 14.97 2.37 -10.24
CA PRO A 91 15.47 2.94 -11.49
C PRO A 91 15.81 1.86 -12.53
N GLY A 92 15.34 2.04 -13.76
CA GLY A 92 15.60 1.12 -14.87
C GLY A 92 14.56 0.01 -15.05
N ILE A 93 13.66 -0.18 -14.13
CA ILE A 93 12.55 -1.15 -14.24
C ILE A 93 11.40 -0.55 -15.04
N LYS A 94 10.86 -1.31 -15.99
CA LYS A 94 9.66 -0.93 -16.74
C LYS A 94 8.44 -1.05 -15.84
N THR A 95 7.79 0.06 -15.54
CA THR A 95 6.59 0.11 -14.70
C THR A 95 5.30 0.24 -15.51
N GLY A 96 5.40 0.60 -16.79
CA GLY A 96 4.25 0.90 -17.63
C GLY A 96 3.62 2.27 -17.33
N LEU A 97 4.16 3.02 -16.36
CA LEU A 97 3.77 4.40 -16.08
C LEU A 97 4.83 5.38 -16.55
N LYS A 98 4.38 6.52 -17.05
CA LYS A 98 5.23 7.70 -17.24
C LYS A 98 5.11 8.58 -16.00
N VAL A 99 6.21 8.73 -15.27
CA VAL A 99 6.25 9.56 -14.07
C VAL A 99 6.46 11.02 -14.48
N ASN A 100 5.45 11.87 -14.30
CA ASN A 100 5.42 13.27 -14.72
C ASN A 100 5.37 14.18 -13.48
N ILE A 101 6.44 14.16 -12.68
CA ILE A 101 6.67 15.03 -11.54
C ILE A 101 8.07 15.62 -11.61
N ASP A 102 8.36 16.66 -10.85
CA ASP A 102 9.62 17.40 -10.86
C ASP A 102 10.83 16.51 -10.64
N ASN A 103 10.76 15.61 -9.67
CA ASN A 103 11.82 14.66 -9.37
C ASN A 103 11.28 13.21 -9.29
N PRO A 104 11.31 12.45 -10.41
CA PRO A 104 10.81 11.07 -10.43
C PRO A 104 11.47 10.11 -9.43
N LYS A 105 12.68 10.42 -8.95
CA LYS A 105 13.40 9.58 -7.97
C LYS A 105 12.82 9.67 -6.56
N GLU A 106 12.00 10.67 -6.28
CA GLU A 106 11.33 10.84 -4.99
C GLU A 106 10.04 10.00 -4.88
N LEU A 107 9.54 9.46 -6.01
CA LEU A 107 8.36 8.61 -5.98
C LEU A 107 8.69 7.24 -5.39
N GLY A 108 8.08 6.92 -4.25
CA GLY A 108 8.25 5.64 -3.59
C GLY A 108 7.81 4.46 -4.48
N PRO A 109 8.54 3.33 -4.43
CA PRO A 109 8.20 2.16 -5.24
C PRO A 109 6.83 1.55 -4.89
N ASP A 110 6.37 1.68 -3.67
CA ASP A 110 5.02 1.31 -3.20
C ASP A 110 3.93 2.14 -3.92
N ARG A 111 4.13 3.46 -4.02
CA ARG A 111 3.22 4.36 -4.75
C ARG A 111 3.22 4.07 -6.25
N ILE A 112 4.36 3.69 -6.83
CA ILE A 112 4.44 3.22 -8.21
C ILE A 112 3.60 1.95 -8.37
N ALA A 113 3.79 0.95 -7.51
CA ALA A 113 3.05 -0.31 -7.56
C ALA A 113 1.54 -0.07 -7.40
N ASN A 114 1.12 0.74 -6.41
CA ASN A 114 -0.28 1.12 -6.21
C ASN A 114 -0.88 1.81 -7.44
N SER A 115 -0.13 2.71 -8.08
CA SER A 115 -0.56 3.42 -9.29
C SER A 115 -0.75 2.48 -10.48
N VAL A 116 0.17 1.55 -10.68
CA VAL A 116 0.06 0.51 -11.71
C VAL A 116 -1.16 -0.39 -11.45
N GLY A 117 -1.33 -0.86 -10.21
CA GLY A 117 -2.46 -1.68 -9.80
C GLY A 117 -3.80 -0.96 -9.97
N GLY A 118 -3.89 0.30 -9.54
CA GLY A 118 -5.08 1.13 -9.66
C GLY A 118 -5.48 1.37 -11.11
N PHE A 119 -4.52 1.71 -11.96
CA PHE A 119 -4.79 1.86 -13.40
C PHE A 119 -5.25 0.54 -14.03
N LYS A 120 -4.63 -0.58 -13.69
CA LYS A 120 -5.04 -1.91 -14.19
C LYS A 120 -6.50 -2.24 -13.80
N LYS A 121 -6.91 -1.89 -12.58
CA LYS A 121 -8.28 -2.13 -12.08
C LYS A 121 -9.34 -1.31 -12.79
N THR A 122 -9.07 -0.03 -13.02
CA THR A 122 -10.04 0.90 -13.60
C THR A 122 -9.97 0.95 -15.13
N ASN A 123 -8.81 0.66 -15.71
CA ASN A 123 -8.46 0.83 -17.12
C ASN A 123 -8.77 2.25 -17.67
N LYS A 124 -8.70 3.23 -16.77
CA LYS A 124 -8.91 4.66 -17.05
C LYS A 124 -8.17 5.50 -16.00
N GLU A 125 -8.29 6.82 -16.09
CA GLU A 125 -7.76 7.69 -15.05
C GLU A 125 -8.26 7.28 -13.66
N VAL A 126 -7.37 7.39 -12.67
CA VAL A 126 -7.64 6.90 -11.31
C VAL A 126 -6.94 7.76 -10.26
N VAL A 127 -7.61 7.94 -9.14
CA VAL A 127 -6.97 8.38 -7.90
C VAL A 127 -6.93 7.19 -6.95
N ILE A 128 -5.73 6.87 -6.49
CA ILE A 128 -5.51 5.83 -5.48
C ILE A 128 -5.36 6.51 -4.13
N VAL A 129 -6.10 6.04 -3.14
CA VAL A 129 -5.96 6.46 -1.74
C VAL A 129 -5.44 5.29 -0.94
N ASP A 130 -4.21 5.37 -0.47
CA ASP A 130 -3.62 4.33 0.39
C ASP A 130 -3.69 4.74 1.86
N LEU A 131 -4.35 3.93 2.66
CA LEU A 131 -4.62 4.13 4.09
C LEU A 131 -3.70 3.25 4.94
N CYS A 132 -2.41 3.56 4.89
CA CYS A 132 -1.34 2.87 5.63
C CYS A 132 -0.77 3.74 6.77
N THR A 133 0.55 3.71 6.94
CA THR A 133 1.29 4.57 7.89
C THR A 133 1.02 6.05 7.61
N ALA A 134 1.10 6.46 6.36
CA ALA A 134 0.56 7.73 5.85
C ALA A 134 -0.76 7.47 5.12
N THR A 135 -1.51 8.52 4.82
CA THR A 135 -2.57 8.51 3.83
C THR A 135 -2.05 9.22 2.60
N THR A 136 -1.92 8.48 1.49
CA THR A 136 -1.44 9.06 0.23
C THR A 136 -2.57 9.14 -0.79
N PHE A 137 -2.47 10.12 -1.67
CA PHE A 137 -3.32 10.26 -2.85
C PHE A 137 -2.41 10.25 -4.06
N ASP A 138 -2.64 9.33 -4.98
CA ASP A 138 -1.83 9.15 -6.19
C ASP A 138 -2.71 9.31 -7.42
N VAL A 139 -2.35 10.22 -8.32
CA VAL A 139 -3.17 10.58 -9.48
C VAL A 139 -2.53 10.06 -10.75
N VAL A 140 -3.28 9.25 -11.50
CA VAL A 140 -2.86 8.70 -12.78
C VAL A 140 -3.90 9.06 -13.84
N ASN A 141 -3.46 9.66 -14.97
CA ASN A 141 -4.36 10.00 -16.07
C ASN A 141 -4.59 8.83 -17.03
N SER A 142 -5.48 9.02 -18.00
CA SER A 142 -5.84 8.01 -19.02
C SER A 142 -4.65 7.58 -19.92
N ASN A 143 -3.59 8.39 -20.01
CA ASN A 143 -2.36 8.09 -20.75
C ASN A 143 -1.32 7.32 -19.94
N LYS A 144 -1.68 6.81 -18.76
CA LYS A 144 -0.76 6.18 -17.80
C LYS A 144 0.35 7.11 -17.32
N GLU A 145 0.07 8.41 -17.21
CA GLU A 145 1.00 9.37 -16.63
C GLU A 145 0.66 9.55 -15.13
N TYR A 146 1.62 9.32 -14.28
CA TYR A 146 1.54 9.69 -12.88
C TYR A 146 1.74 11.20 -12.75
N LEU A 147 0.72 11.91 -12.32
CA LEU A 147 0.70 13.38 -12.29
C LEU A 147 1.19 13.97 -10.96
N GLY A 148 1.33 13.14 -9.94
CA GLY A 148 1.66 13.58 -8.58
C GLY A 148 0.62 13.12 -7.57
N GLY A 149 0.59 13.77 -6.42
CA GLY A 149 -0.36 13.41 -5.37
C GLY A 149 -0.14 14.17 -4.07
N SER A 150 -0.81 13.72 -3.01
CA SER A 150 -0.72 14.32 -1.68
C SER A 150 -0.36 13.26 -0.65
N ILE A 151 0.24 13.70 0.46
CA ILE A 151 0.58 12.85 1.60
C ILE A 151 0.08 13.53 2.87
N ALA A 152 -0.70 12.80 3.65
CA ALA A 152 -1.19 13.23 4.95
C ALA A 152 -0.79 12.21 6.03
N PRO A 153 -0.76 12.60 7.32
CA PRO A 153 -0.59 11.65 8.40
C PRO A 153 -1.69 10.58 8.37
N GLY A 154 -1.32 9.30 8.50
CA GLY A 154 -2.31 8.23 8.62
C GLY A 154 -3.06 8.29 9.95
N ILE A 155 -4.24 7.67 10.02
CA ILE A 155 -5.13 7.70 11.19
C ILE A 155 -4.41 7.16 12.44
N LYS A 156 -3.64 6.08 12.32
CA LYS A 156 -2.92 5.48 13.43
C LYS A 156 -1.81 6.39 13.96
N ILE A 157 -1.03 7.03 13.07
CA ILE A 157 -0.04 8.03 13.47
C ILE A 157 -0.71 9.22 14.16
N SER A 158 -1.86 9.68 13.66
CA SER A 158 -2.61 10.77 14.24
C SER A 158 -3.11 10.43 15.65
N LEU A 159 -3.60 9.21 15.86
CA LEU A 159 -3.98 8.71 17.19
C LEU A 159 -2.77 8.65 18.13
N ASP A 160 -1.67 8.05 17.68
CA ASP A 160 -0.45 7.91 18.49
C ASP A 160 0.13 9.26 18.88
N ALA A 161 0.12 10.22 17.94
CA ALA A 161 0.56 11.59 18.22
C ALA A 161 -0.35 12.29 19.24
N LEU A 162 -1.66 12.11 19.11
CA LEU A 162 -2.63 12.69 20.05
C LEU A 162 -2.44 12.14 21.48
N ILE A 163 -2.27 10.82 21.60
CA ILE A 163 -2.04 10.14 22.88
C ILE A 163 -0.69 10.56 23.49
N SER A 164 0.38 10.56 22.69
CA SER A 164 1.73 10.84 23.19
C SER A 164 1.94 12.29 23.64
N LYS A 165 1.13 13.22 23.13
CA LYS A 165 1.21 14.67 23.46
C LYS A 165 0.21 15.09 24.53
N THR A 166 -0.60 14.18 25.06
CA THR A 166 -1.60 14.48 26.09
C THR A 166 -1.40 13.60 27.31
N SER A 167 -1.53 14.15 28.52
CA SER A 167 -1.27 13.44 29.77
C SER A 167 -2.40 12.51 30.21
N SER A 168 -3.61 12.65 29.66
CA SER A 168 -4.81 11.97 30.13
C SER A 168 -5.52 11.09 29.09
N LEU A 169 -5.15 11.19 27.81
CA LEU A 169 -5.80 10.39 26.76
C LEU A 169 -5.25 8.95 26.75
N LYS A 170 -6.17 8.00 26.68
CA LYS A 170 -5.85 6.58 26.55
C LYS A 170 -5.98 6.16 25.10
N SER A 171 -5.33 5.04 24.74
CA SER A 171 -5.53 4.42 23.44
C SER A 171 -7.00 4.09 23.19
N VAL A 172 -7.45 4.39 21.97
CA VAL A 172 -8.82 4.21 21.51
C VAL A 172 -8.81 3.22 20.36
N GLU A 173 -9.70 2.23 20.42
CA GLU A 173 -9.91 1.33 19.30
C GLU A 173 -10.52 2.11 18.12
N LEU A 174 -9.92 1.97 16.94
CA LEU A 174 -10.42 2.59 15.72
C LEU A 174 -11.56 1.75 15.15
N LYS A 175 -12.78 2.24 15.28
CA LYS A 175 -13.99 1.68 14.67
C LYS A 175 -14.93 2.80 14.24
N GLU A 176 -15.88 2.50 13.38
CA GLU A 176 -16.88 3.45 12.94
C GLU A 176 -17.70 3.94 14.16
N PRO A 177 -17.79 5.27 14.39
CA PRO A 177 -18.57 5.82 15.47
C PRO A 177 -20.05 5.92 15.08
N ASP A 178 -20.95 5.64 16.03
CA ASP A 178 -22.40 5.74 15.80
C ASP A 178 -22.88 7.19 15.57
N LYS A 179 -22.11 8.18 16.05
CA LYS A 179 -22.48 9.59 16.02
C LYS A 179 -21.26 10.50 15.82
N VAL A 180 -21.48 11.60 15.11
CA VAL A 180 -20.46 12.64 14.93
C VAL A 180 -20.14 13.33 16.26
N ILE A 181 -21.15 13.59 17.09
CA ILE A 181 -20.96 14.25 18.39
C ILE A 181 -20.81 13.19 19.47
N GLY A 182 -19.55 12.90 19.85
CA GLY A 182 -19.23 12.03 20.97
C GLY A 182 -19.59 12.67 22.31
N LYS A 183 -20.11 11.86 23.25
CA LYS A 183 -20.50 12.34 24.60
C LYS A 183 -19.43 12.10 25.66
N ASN A 184 -18.34 11.49 25.31
CA ASN A 184 -17.15 11.28 26.14
C ASN A 184 -15.90 11.36 25.28
N THR A 185 -14.73 11.43 25.91
CA THR A 185 -13.45 11.58 25.22
C THR A 185 -13.16 10.43 24.23
N TYR A 186 -13.53 9.22 24.57
CA TYR A 186 -13.33 8.05 23.70
C TYR A 186 -14.12 8.18 22.38
N GLU A 187 -15.41 8.47 22.47
CA GLU A 187 -16.28 8.66 21.31
C GLU A 187 -15.86 9.90 20.48
N ALA A 188 -15.44 10.98 21.16
CA ALA A 188 -14.98 12.19 20.48
C ALA A 188 -13.70 11.94 19.67
N ILE A 189 -12.73 11.18 20.22
CA ILE A 189 -11.51 10.77 19.50
C ILE A 189 -11.85 9.88 18.30
N GLN A 190 -12.71 8.88 18.49
CA GLN A 190 -13.15 8.01 17.39
C GLN A 190 -13.80 8.80 16.27
N SER A 191 -14.74 9.67 16.60
CA SER A 191 -15.44 10.50 15.64
C SER A 191 -14.47 11.39 14.86
N GLY A 192 -13.59 12.10 15.57
CA GLY A 192 -12.60 13.00 14.95
C GLY A 192 -11.62 12.26 14.05
N LEU A 193 -11.14 11.09 14.47
CA LEU A 193 -10.19 10.30 13.67
C LEU A 193 -10.83 9.55 12.51
N VAL A 194 -12.00 8.96 12.67
CA VAL A 194 -12.62 8.16 11.60
C VAL A 194 -13.41 9.03 10.65
N LEU A 195 -14.41 9.78 11.15
CA LEU A 195 -15.25 10.62 10.29
C LEU A 195 -14.51 11.88 9.83
N GLY A 196 -13.67 12.46 10.67
CA GLY A 196 -12.84 13.60 10.27
C GLY A 196 -11.84 13.22 9.18
N HIS A 197 -11.24 12.03 9.27
CA HIS A 197 -10.34 11.53 8.22
C HIS A 197 -11.07 11.21 6.92
N ALA A 198 -12.26 10.60 7.00
CA ALA A 198 -13.11 10.36 5.83
C ALA A 198 -13.49 11.70 5.14
N SER A 199 -13.90 12.70 5.92
CA SER A 199 -14.21 14.04 5.39
C SER A 199 -13.00 14.70 4.72
N MET A 200 -11.80 14.54 5.31
CA MET A 200 -10.55 15.00 4.69
C MET A 200 -10.32 14.32 3.34
N ILE A 201 -10.53 13.01 3.26
CA ILE A 201 -10.37 12.24 2.01
C ILE A 201 -11.37 12.72 0.96
N ASP A 202 -12.66 12.81 1.29
CA ASP A 202 -13.69 13.31 0.37
C ASP A 202 -13.32 14.68 -0.18
N SER A 203 -12.96 15.63 0.70
CA SER A 203 -12.59 17.00 0.30
C SER A 203 -11.30 17.05 -0.53
N MET A 204 -10.31 16.20 -0.24
CA MET A 204 -9.08 16.11 -1.05
C MET A 204 -9.38 15.55 -2.43
N LEU A 205 -10.23 14.53 -2.54
CA LEU A 205 -10.63 13.95 -3.83
C LEU A 205 -11.38 14.98 -4.68
N GLU A 206 -12.30 15.77 -4.09
CA GLU A 206 -12.98 16.87 -4.78
C GLU A 206 -11.98 17.90 -5.33
N LYS A 207 -11.00 18.30 -4.53
CA LYS A 207 -9.96 19.27 -4.94
C LYS A 207 -9.08 18.70 -6.06
N ILE A 208 -8.68 17.43 -5.97
CA ILE A 208 -7.89 16.76 -7.01
C ILE A 208 -8.66 16.71 -8.33
N VAL A 209 -9.95 16.37 -8.31
CA VAL A 209 -10.82 16.35 -9.50
C VAL A 209 -10.91 17.74 -10.12
N LEU A 210 -11.14 18.78 -9.31
CA LEU A 210 -11.24 20.15 -9.79
C LEU A 210 -9.93 20.66 -10.40
N GLU A 211 -8.79 20.37 -9.77
CA GLU A 211 -7.47 20.82 -10.25
C GLU A 211 -7.03 20.06 -11.50
N SER A 212 -7.20 18.74 -11.51
CA SER A 212 -6.75 17.88 -12.63
C SER A 212 -7.68 17.93 -13.84
N ASN A 213 -8.92 18.37 -13.66
CA ASN A 213 -9.97 18.34 -14.69
C ASN A 213 -10.26 16.93 -15.23
N LEU A 214 -10.00 15.89 -14.39
CA LEU A 214 -10.23 14.48 -14.69
C LEU A 214 -11.57 14.01 -14.11
N SER A 215 -12.05 12.87 -14.61
CA SER A 215 -13.20 12.12 -14.01
C SER A 215 -12.72 10.74 -13.54
N PRO A 216 -11.81 10.68 -12.56
CA PRO A 216 -11.11 9.46 -12.20
C PRO A 216 -12.02 8.47 -11.47
N GLY A 217 -11.73 7.17 -11.66
CA GLY A 217 -12.15 6.18 -10.69
C GLY A 217 -11.38 6.39 -9.36
N VAL A 218 -12.00 6.04 -8.24
CA VAL A 218 -11.34 6.11 -6.93
C VAL A 218 -11.14 4.71 -6.39
N VAL A 219 -9.89 4.37 -6.10
CA VAL A 219 -9.48 3.08 -5.53
C VAL A 219 -8.86 3.31 -4.16
N ILE A 220 -9.45 2.69 -3.15
CA ILE A 220 -8.96 2.71 -1.77
C ILE A 220 -8.15 1.45 -1.52
N THR A 221 -7.01 1.58 -0.87
CA THR A 221 -6.19 0.44 -0.39
C THR A 221 -5.65 0.71 1.01
N GLY A 222 -4.82 -0.18 1.50
CA GLY A 222 -4.21 -0.07 2.84
C GLY A 222 -5.03 -0.73 3.94
N GLY A 223 -4.39 -0.91 5.08
CA GLY A 223 -4.93 -1.69 6.20
C GLY A 223 -6.18 -1.12 6.85
N LEU A 224 -6.38 0.20 6.78
CA LEU A 224 -7.58 0.89 7.31
C LEU A 224 -8.65 1.16 6.25
N GLY A 225 -8.45 0.68 5.01
CA GLY A 225 -9.40 0.88 3.92
C GLY A 225 -10.80 0.31 4.21
N THR A 226 -10.87 -0.85 4.86
CA THR A 226 -12.16 -1.46 5.24
C THR A 226 -12.93 -0.67 6.29
N LEU A 227 -12.23 0.15 7.08
CA LEU A 227 -12.87 1.01 8.09
C LEU A 227 -13.36 2.32 7.46
N ILE A 228 -12.57 2.88 6.55
CA ILE A 228 -12.81 4.24 6.02
C ILE A 228 -13.67 4.24 4.77
N GLN A 229 -13.48 3.28 3.86
CA GLN A 229 -14.21 3.24 2.60
C GLN A 229 -15.74 3.27 2.78
N PRO A 230 -16.35 2.55 3.74
CA PRO A 230 -17.82 2.58 3.93
C PRO A 230 -18.37 3.94 4.39
N VAL A 231 -17.55 4.79 5.00
CA VAL A 231 -17.95 6.12 5.53
C VAL A 231 -17.58 7.28 4.61
N LEU A 232 -17.00 7.00 3.42
CA LEU A 232 -16.79 8.01 2.38
C LEU A 232 -18.09 8.33 1.64
N ASN A 233 -18.23 9.59 1.25
CA ASN A 233 -19.34 10.03 0.39
C ASN A 233 -19.05 9.76 -1.09
N ILE A 234 -17.79 9.69 -1.48
CA ILE A 234 -17.38 9.45 -2.87
C ILE A 234 -17.46 7.95 -3.18
N ASN A 235 -18.01 7.63 -4.36
CA ASN A 235 -18.03 6.25 -4.86
C ASN A 235 -16.62 5.76 -5.11
N SER A 236 -16.25 4.69 -4.42
CA SER A 236 -14.89 4.12 -4.45
C SER A 236 -14.93 2.60 -4.32
N SER A 237 -13.92 1.93 -4.83
CA SER A 237 -13.68 0.49 -4.58
C SER A 237 -12.56 0.29 -3.56
N TYR A 238 -12.68 -0.75 -2.73
CA TYR A 238 -11.60 -1.17 -1.85
C TYR A 238 -10.87 -2.38 -2.41
N GLU A 239 -9.55 -2.24 -2.58
CA GLU A 239 -8.67 -3.27 -3.14
C GLU A 239 -7.56 -3.62 -2.13
N LYS A 240 -7.77 -4.70 -1.39
CA LYS A 240 -6.87 -5.14 -0.32
C LYS A 240 -5.44 -5.42 -0.78
N ASN A 241 -5.30 -5.99 -1.98
CA ASN A 241 -4.01 -6.47 -2.52
C ASN A 241 -3.50 -5.59 -3.66
N LEU A 242 -3.90 -4.33 -3.72
CA LEU A 242 -3.59 -3.43 -4.84
C LEU A 242 -2.10 -3.35 -5.15
N THR A 243 -1.25 -3.21 -4.12
CA THR A 243 0.21 -3.18 -4.26
C THR A 243 0.74 -4.46 -4.90
N LEU A 244 0.24 -5.63 -4.46
CA LEU A 244 0.64 -6.93 -5.01
C LEU A 244 0.19 -7.08 -6.47
N ASP A 245 -1.01 -6.62 -6.82
CA ASP A 245 -1.52 -6.61 -8.19
C ASP A 245 -0.67 -5.72 -9.11
N GLY A 246 -0.25 -4.56 -8.59
CA GLY A 246 0.68 -3.66 -9.30
C GLY A 246 2.07 -4.27 -9.47
N LEU A 247 2.58 -4.92 -8.45
CA LEU A 247 3.86 -5.63 -8.51
C LEU A 247 3.82 -6.78 -9.54
N GLU A 248 2.73 -7.55 -9.60
CA GLU A 248 2.56 -8.58 -10.63
C GLU A 248 2.60 -7.99 -12.03
N GLU A 249 1.93 -6.86 -12.26
CA GLU A 249 1.94 -6.20 -13.56
C GLU A 249 3.35 -5.72 -13.93
N ILE A 250 4.07 -5.10 -12.99
CA ILE A 250 5.45 -4.67 -13.18
C ILE A 250 6.34 -5.89 -13.49
N TYR A 251 6.18 -6.99 -12.77
CA TYR A 251 6.91 -8.23 -13.03
C TYR A 251 6.68 -8.72 -14.46
N ASN A 252 5.42 -8.76 -14.91
CA ASN A 252 5.06 -9.23 -16.25
C ASN A 252 5.60 -8.33 -17.37
N LEU A 253 5.77 -7.03 -17.14
CA LEU A 253 6.38 -6.10 -18.11
C LEU A 253 7.89 -6.28 -18.29
N ASN A 254 8.55 -6.97 -17.36
CA ASN A 254 10.01 -7.17 -17.36
C ASN A 254 10.42 -8.62 -17.65
N ASN A 255 9.45 -9.55 -17.79
CA ASN A 255 9.65 -10.97 -18.06
C ASN A 255 8.64 -11.51 -19.07
#